data_1c86dbc52b574231ecbef044dd31d89c
#
_entry.id   1c86dbc52b574231ecbef044dd31d89c
#
_cell.length_a   1.000
_cell.length_b   1.000
_cell.length_c   1.000
_cell.angle_alpha   90.00
_cell.angle_beta   90.00
_cell.angle_gamma   90.00
#
_symmetry.space_group_name_H-M   'P 1'
#
loop_
_entity.id
_entity.type
_entity.pdbx_description
1 polymer ?
#
loop_
_entity_poly.entity_id
_entity_poly.type
_entity_poly.pdbx_seq_one_letter_code
_entity_poly.pdbx_strand_id
1 'polypeptide(L)' 'MKYIETQTLASLGHAEVRIIAHTPEAARAVAEALRHCFAGAEQRSYPGLDGDTRLHLTVDTATPA' A
#
# COMPACT_ATOMS: atom_id res chain seq x y z
N MET A 1 -16.57 4.75 18.09
CA MET A 1 -16.13 5.00 17.80
C MET A 1 -15.44 4.98 16.85
N LYS A 2 -15.20 4.96 16.22
CA LYS A 2 -14.66 4.97 15.41
C LYS A 2 -13.70 5.76 15.01
N TYR A 3 -13.34 6.41 15.31
CA TYR A 3 -12.43 7.33 15.04
C TYR A 3 -11.08 6.82 14.90
N ILE A 4 -10.85 5.69 15.18
CA ILE A 4 -9.59 5.06 15.08
C ILE A 4 -9.18 4.89 13.65
N GLU A 5 -10.11 4.55 12.80
CA GLU A 5 -9.80 4.46 11.39
C GLU A 5 -9.38 5.78 10.81
N THR A 6 -9.94 6.84 11.34
CA THR A 6 -9.57 8.17 10.88
C THR A 6 -8.12 8.45 11.18
N GLN A 7 -7.62 7.92 12.28
CA GLN A 7 -6.23 8.15 12.62
C GLN A 7 -5.27 7.43 11.70
N THR A 8 -5.65 6.26 11.19
CA THR A 8 -4.75 5.52 10.34
C THR A 8 -4.72 6.05 8.93
N LEU A 9 -5.73 6.80 8.51
CA LEU A 9 -5.78 7.36 7.18
C LEU A 9 -5.41 8.82 7.22
N ALA A 10 -4.40 9.20 6.47
CA ALA A 10 -3.86 10.55 6.52
C ALA A 10 -4.87 11.58 6.06
N SER A 11 -5.71 11.26 5.09
CA SER A 11 -6.68 12.20 4.58
C SER A 11 -7.73 11.47 3.78
N LEU A 12 -8.81 12.19 3.50
CA LEU A 12 -9.82 11.67 2.59
C LEU A 12 -9.21 11.47 1.22
N GLY A 13 -9.61 10.44 0.55
CA GLY A 13 -9.09 10.13 -0.75
C GLY A 13 -7.82 9.29 -0.74
N HIS A 14 -7.28 9.01 0.42
CA HIS A 14 -6.14 8.11 0.51
C HIS A 14 -6.63 6.73 0.93
N ALA A 15 -5.93 5.72 0.46
CA ALA A 15 -6.24 4.34 0.80
C ALA A 15 -4.96 3.60 1.14
N GLU A 16 -5.06 2.66 2.05
CA GLU A 16 -3.95 1.81 2.40
C GLU A 16 -4.14 0.46 1.74
N VAL A 17 -3.07 -0.02 1.13
CA VAL A 17 -3.07 -1.29 0.41
C VAL A 17 -2.00 -2.17 1.01
N ARG A 18 -2.37 -3.39 1.35
CA ARG A 18 -1.42 -4.38 1.86
C ARG A 18 -1.22 -5.44 0.81
N ILE A 19 0.03 -5.71 0.51
CA ILE A 19 0.39 -6.72 -0.47
C ILE A 19 1.16 -7.80 0.24
N ILE A 20 0.70 -9.03 0.14
CA ILE A 20 1.37 -10.18 0.73
C ILE A 20 1.65 -11.13 -0.42
N ALA A 21 2.91 -11.48 -0.60
CA ALA A 21 3.29 -12.34 -1.70
C ALA A 21 4.38 -13.30 -1.25
N HIS A 22 4.50 -14.40 -1.96
CA HIS A 22 5.54 -15.38 -1.66
C HIS A 22 6.91 -14.90 -2.06
N THR A 23 7.01 -14.01 -3.05
CA THR A 23 8.30 -13.52 -3.51
C THR A 23 8.30 -12.01 -3.56
N PRO A 24 9.47 -11.39 -3.38
CA PRO A 24 9.57 -9.94 -3.52
C PRO A 24 9.20 -9.45 -4.92
N GLU A 25 9.50 -10.26 -5.94
CA GLU A 25 9.20 -9.87 -7.30
C GLU A 25 7.70 -9.75 -7.53
N ALA A 26 6.93 -10.70 -7.00
CA ALA A 26 5.48 -10.65 -7.14
C ALA A 26 4.91 -9.43 -6.43
N ALA A 27 5.41 -9.15 -5.23
CA ALA A 27 4.94 -7.99 -4.47
C ALA A 27 5.25 -6.70 -5.20
N ARG A 28 6.46 -6.60 -5.75
CA ARG A 28 6.86 -5.38 -6.46
C ARG A 28 6.07 -5.18 -7.74
N ALA A 29 5.70 -6.27 -8.42
CA ALA A 29 4.90 -6.15 -9.63
C ALA A 29 3.55 -5.51 -9.34
N VAL A 30 2.92 -5.91 -8.23
CA VAL A 30 1.65 -5.32 -7.85
C VAL A 30 1.84 -3.87 -7.43
N ALA A 31 2.88 -3.59 -6.64
CA ALA A 31 3.16 -2.22 -6.20
C ALA A 31 3.41 -1.31 -7.40
N GLU A 32 4.12 -1.81 -8.40
CA GLU A 32 4.40 -1.04 -9.60
C GLU A 32 3.13 -0.68 -10.34
N ALA A 33 2.21 -1.64 -10.47
CA ALA A 33 0.93 -1.38 -11.12
C ALA A 33 0.16 -0.31 -10.39
N LEU A 34 0.19 -0.33 -9.06
CA LEU A 34 -0.51 0.68 -8.27
C LEU A 34 0.11 2.05 -8.47
N ARG A 35 1.44 2.12 -8.56
CA ARG A 35 2.10 3.41 -8.79
C ARG A 35 1.75 3.99 -10.15
N HIS A 36 1.47 3.15 -11.14
CA HIS A 36 1.06 3.63 -12.43
C HIS A 36 -0.37 4.13 -12.42
N CYS A 37 -1.20 3.64 -11.50
CA CYS A 37 -2.59 4.03 -11.43
C CYS A 37 -2.84 5.23 -10.55
N PHE A 38 -2.04 5.40 -9.49
CA PHE A 38 -2.29 6.42 -8.49
C PHE A 38 -1.04 7.23 -8.23
N ALA A 39 -1.23 8.53 -8.08
CA ALA A 39 -0.13 9.41 -7.72
C ALA A 39 0.19 9.25 -6.24
N GLY A 40 1.41 9.60 -5.88
CA GLY A 40 1.78 9.72 -4.48
C GLY A 40 1.81 8.41 -3.70
N ALA A 41 2.00 7.31 -4.39
CA ALA A 41 2.06 6.02 -3.70
C ALA A 41 3.34 5.91 -2.91
N GLU A 42 3.21 5.77 -1.60
CA GLU A 42 4.33 5.55 -0.70
C GLU A 42 4.35 4.09 -0.30
N GLN A 43 5.53 3.52 -0.32
CA GLN A 43 5.69 2.09 -0.07
C GLN A 43 6.55 1.87 1.15
N ARG A 44 6.14 0.93 1.99
CA ARG A 44 6.93 0.46 3.11
C ARG A 44 7.00 -1.04 3.05
N SER A 45 8.16 -1.58 3.40
CA SER A 45 8.36 -3.02 3.43
C SER A 45 8.39 -3.48 4.87
N TYR A 46 7.78 -4.61 5.12
CA TYR A 46 7.77 -5.22 6.44
C TYR A 46 8.29 -6.64 6.33
N PRO A 47 8.98 -7.12 7.36
CA PRO A 47 9.38 -8.52 7.35
C PRO A 47 8.14 -9.39 7.39
N GLY A 48 8.11 -10.37 6.51
CA GLY A 48 7.02 -11.31 6.50
C GLY A 48 7.28 -12.44 7.48
N LEU A 49 6.21 -13.09 7.90
CA LEU A 49 6.32 -14.34 8.60
C LEU A 49 6.57 -15.42 7.58
N ASP A 50 7.35 -16.41 7.92
CA ASP A 50 7.60 -17.55 7.03
C ASP A 50 8.21 -17.16 5.69
N GLY A 51 8.96 -16.07 5.67
CA GLY A 51 9.64 -15.68 4.44
C GLY A 51 8.80 -14.94 3.43
N ASP A 52 7.56 -14.64 3.76
CA ASP A 52 6.71 -13.86 2.87
C ASP A 52 7.23 -12.45 2.73
N THR A 53 6.89 -11.84 1.61
CA THR A 53 7.14 -10.42 1.39
C THR A 53 5.86 -9.65 1.64
N ARG A 54 5.96 -8.62 2.45
CA ARG A 54 4.81 -7.78 2.78
C ARG A 54 5.15 -6.34 2.50
N LEU A 55 4.33 -5.71 1.67
CA LEU A 55 4.46 -4.30 1.34
C LEU A 55 3.20 -3.59 1.76
N HIS A 56 3.37 -2.36 2.17
CA HIS A 56 2.25 -1.53 2.58
C HIS A 56 2.35 -0.23 1.78
N LEU A 57 1.32 0.07 1.01
CA LEU A 57 1.30 1.28 0.21
C LEU A 57 0.17 2.18 0.67
N THR A 58 0.45 3.47 0.69
CA THR A 58 -0.60 4.47 0.83
C THR A 58 -0.74 5.15 -0.51
N VAL A 59 -1.92 5.11 -1.07
CA VAL A 59 -2.16 5.66 -2.40
C VAL A 59 -3.16 6.80 -2.33
N ASP A 60 -2.98 7.76 -3.20
CA ASP A 60 -3.89 8.89 -3.34
C ASP A 60 -4.87 8.57 -4.46
N THR A 61 -6.12 8.31 -4.10
CA THR A 61 -7.13 7.92 -5.09
C THR A 61 -7.73 9.12 -5.79
N ALA A 62 -7.50 10.31 -5.28
CA ALA A 62 -8.08 11.52 -5.85
C ALA A 62 -7.26 12.08 -7.00
N THR A 63 -5.98 11.71 -7.09
CA THR A 63 -5.08 12.25 -8.11
C THR A 63 -4.50 11.09 -8.90
N PRO A 64 -4.90 10.90 -10.14
CA PRO A 64 -4.32 9.84 -10.96
C PRO A 64 -2.87 10.15 -11.29
N ALA A 65 -2.13 9.08 -11.48
CA ALA A 65 -0.72 9.20 -11.83
C ALA A 65 -0.52 9.80 -13.20
#